data_e23f7a3973b5d09ddf3f9c0dca40b28f
#
_entry.id   e23f7a3973b5d09ddf3f9c0dca40b28f
#
_cell.length_a   1.000
_cell.length_b   1.000
_cell.length_c   1.000
_cell.angle_alpha   90.00
_cell.angle_beta   90.00
_cell.angle_gamma   90.00
#
_symmetry.space_group_name_H-M   'P 1'
#
loop_
_entity.id
_entity.type
_entity.pdbx_description
1 polymer ?
#
loop_
_entity_poly.entity_id
_entity_poly.type
_entity_poly.pdbx_seq_one_letter_code
_entity_poly.pdbx_strand_id
1 'polypeptide(L)'
;MQTFATETITRAALAAGLPEGRVIDIVKKDNLTIERPRVEIQFMPERYTRTGRKLAARRLPVKNEDGTEKLMLCRKRELYEVELTVNAHVLADDRAWLEAFSVDFVTALPRGGNDSRGNWIKVRAQKATFSRAPDKRVGDEVIEVFTRVNRLFVLTFTGRITREETVDLIPSLTIKPTFIIQP
;
A
#
# COMPACT_ATOMS: atom_id res chain seq x y z
N MET A 1 -3.30 -6.47 0.10
CA MET A 1 -2.96 -5.03 0.01
C MET A 1 -4.00 -4.26 -0.79
N GLN A 2 -4.52 -4.78 -1.90
CA GLN A 2 -5.53 -4.11 -2.74
C GLN A 2 -6.78 -3.69 -1.97
N THR A 3 -7.37 -4.57 -1.14
CA THR A 3 -8.54 -4.23 -0.30
C THR A 3 -8.28 -3.02 0.59
N PHE A 4 -7.13 -3.02 1.30
CA PHE A 4 -6.73 -1.89 2.14
C PHE A 4 -6.56 -0.60 1.33
N ALA A 5 -6.00 -0.69 0.12
CA ALA A 5 -5.84 0.46 -0.77
C ALA A 5 -7.20 1.01 -1.23
N THR A 6 -8.12 0.14 -1.66
CA THR A 6 -9.49 0.54 -2.04
C THR A 6 -10.20 1.23 -0.89
N GLU A 7 -10.21 0.63 0.30
CA GLU A 7 -10.86 1.21 1.49
C GLU A 7 -10.26 2.56 1.88
N THR A 8 -8.92 2.68 1.82
CA THR A 8 -8.21 3.92 2.14
C THR A 8 -8.55 5.04 1.15
N ILE A 9 -8.53 4.73 -0.16
CA ILE A 9 -8.88 5.69 -1.21
C ILE A 9 -10.35 6.09 -1.10
N THR A 10 -11.25 5.12 -0.89
CA THR A 10 -12.68 5.39 -0.75
C THR A 10 -12.95 6.32 0.44
N ARG A 11 -12.36 6.02 1.59
CA ARG A 11 -12.52 6.85 2.79
C ARG A 11 -12.00 8.27 2.58
N ALA A 12 -10.83 8.42 1.95
CA ALA A 12 -10.26 9.74 1.65
C ALA A 12 -11.12 10.50 0.64
N ALA A 13 -11.66 9.81 -0.37
CA ALA A 13 -12.53 10.43 -1.38
C ALA A 13 -13.86 10.90 -0.78
N LEU A 14 -14.49 10.10 0.08
CA LEU A 14 -15.70 10.50 0.81
C LEU A 14 -15.45 11.70 1.73
N ALA A 15 -14.32 11.68 2.46
CA ALA A 15 -13.94 12.80 3.33
C ALA A 15 -13.67 14.09 2.54
N ALA A 16 -13.24 13.99 1.28
CA ALA A 16 -13.06 15.10 0.35
C ALA A 16 -14.35 15.55 -0.36
N GLY A 17 -15.51 14.97 -0.01
CA GLY A 17 -16.80 15.37 -0.56
C GLY A 17 -17.25 14.62 -1.81
N LEU A 18 -16.64 13.46 -2.13
CA LEU A 18 -17.16 12.59 -3.20
C LEU A 18 -18.42 11.88 -2.69
N PRO A 19 -19.52 11.81 -3.49
CA PRO A 19 -20.70 11.03 -3.12
C PRO A 19 -20.41 9.53 -2.99
N GLU A 20 -21.17 8.82 -2.17
CA GLU A 20 -21.06 7.38 -2.00
C GLU A 20 -21.25 6.61 -3.30
N GLY A 21 -20.55 5.47 -3.45
CA GLY A 21 -20.66 4.62 -4.63
C GLY A 21 -19.97 5.15 -5.89
N ARG A 22 -19.23 6.27 -5.79
CA ARG A 22 -18.53 6.91 -6.92
C ARG A 22 -17.04 6.54 -7.01
N VAL A 23 -16.57 5.61 -6.17
CA VAL A 23 -15.23 5.01 -6.28
C VAL A 23 -15.38 3.64 -6.93
N ILE A 24 -14.76 3.44 -8.09
CA ILE A 24 -14.90 2.22 -8.90
C ILE A 24 -13.54 1.65 -9.30
N ASP A 25 -13.49 0.33 -9.50
CA ASP A 25 -12.33 -0.36 -10.05
C ASP A 25 -12.48 -0.42 -11.59
N ILE A 26 -11.49 0.10 -12.33
CA ILE A 26 -11.50 0.14 -13.80
C ILE A 26 -11.54 -1.27 -14.41
N VAL A 27 -11.02 -2.29 -13.73
CA VAL A 27 -10.96 -3.66 -14.24
C VAL A 27 -12.36 -4.28 -14.40
N LYS A 28 -13.34 -3.79 -13.67
CA LYS A 28 -14.76 -4.19 -13.84
C LYS A 28 -15.39 -3.38 -14.97
N LYS A 29 -15.10 -3.80 -16.20
CA LYS A 29 -15.73 -3.28 -17.42
C LYS A 29 -17.18 -3.75 -17.55
N ASP A 30 -18.03 -3.40 -16.63
CA ASP A 30 -19.46 -3.44 -16.90
C ASP A 30 -19.87 -2.05 -17.36
N ASN A 31 -20.78 -1.99 -18.34
CA ASN A 31 -21.32 -0.79 -18.98
C ASN A 31 -22.00 0.20 -18.01
N LEU A 32 -21.46 0.37 -16.82
CA LEU A 32 -21.94 1.27 -15.79
C LEU A 32 -21.58 2.70 -16.18
N THR A 33 -22.55 3.44 -16.67
CA THR A 33 -22.47 4.89 -16.85
C THR A 33 -22.59 5.54 -15.48
N ILE A 34 -21.53 5.49 -14.68
CA ILE A 34 -21.48 6.20 -13.40
C ILE A 34 -21.25 7.66 -13.68
N GLU A 35 -22.14 8.50 -13.17
CA GLU A 35 -22.06 9.95 -13.32
C GLU A 35 -20.80 10.52 -12.67
N ARG A 36 -20.42 11.72 -13.06
CA ARG A 36 -19.34 12.49 -12.45
C ARG A 36 -19.89 13.40 -11.33
N PRO A 37 -19.06 13.73 -10.36
CA PRO A 37 -17.67 13.35 -10.17
C PRO A 37 -17.52 11.88 -9.71
N ARG A 38 -16.42 11.24 -10.12
CA ARG A 38 -16.10 9.86 -9.71
C ARG A 38 -14.59 9.63 -9.64
N VAL A 39 -14.19 8.60 -8.91
CA VAL A 39 -12.79 8.13 -8.82
C VAL A 39 -12.69 6.72 -9.39
N GLU A 40 -11.85 6.55 -10.38
CA GLU A 40 -11.55 5.26 -11.01
C GLU A 40 -10.18 4.77 -10.52
N ILE A 41 -10.14 3.58 -9.92
CA ILE A 41 -8.93 2.99 -9.35
C ILE A 41 -8.36 1.97 -10.34
N GLN A 42 -7.07 2.11 -10.64
CA GLN A 42 -6.31 1.14 -11.41
C GLN A 42 -5.14 0.63 -10.59
N PHE A 43 -5.13 -0.66 -10.31
CA PHE A 43 -4.02 -1.32 -9.65
C PHE A 43 -2.91 -1.64 -10.64
N MET A 44 -1.69 -1.23 -10.32
CA MET A 44 -0.50 -1.63 -11.02
C MET A 44 0.03 -2.95 -10.44
N PRO A 45 0.87 -3.71 -11.17
CA PRO A 45 1.49 -4.92 -10.65
C PRO A 45 2.23 -4.67 -9.33
N GLU A 46 2.06 -5.57 -8.35
CA GLU A 46 2.78 -5.53 -7.08
C GLU A 46 4.26 -5.84 -7.31
N ARG A 47 5.13 -5.09 -6.66
CA ARG A 47 6.57 -5.30 -6.65
C ARG A 47 7.00 -5.92 -5.34
N TYR A 48 7.69 -7.06 -5.42
CA TYR A 48 8.24 -7.77 -4.28
C TYR A 48 9.75 -7.63 -4.25
N THR A 49 10.30 -7.03 -3.19
CA THR A 49 11.74 -6.90 -2.99
C THR A 49 12.16 -7.76 -1.81
N ARG A 50 13.02 -8.76 -2.04
CA ARG A 50 13.54 -9.62 -0.98
C ARG A 50 14.52 -8.83 -0.11
N THR A 51 14.25 -8.76 1.20
CA THR A 51 15.07 -8.00 2.15
C THR A 51 15.83 -8.89 3.12
N GLY A 52 15.22 -9.98 3.60
CA GLY A 52 15.83 -10.87 4.60
C GLY A 52 16.17 -10.21 5.94
N ARG A 53 15.63 -9.02 6.20
CA ARG A 53 15.97 -8.16 7.33
C ARG A 53 15.47 -8.74 8.64
N LYS A 54 16.34 -8.80 9.66
CA LYS A 54 15.93 -9.12 11.03
C LYS A 54 15.23 -7.92 11.65
N LEU A 55 13.98 -8.11 12.08
CA LEU A 55 13.18 -7.05 12.71
C LEU A 55 13.26 -7.11 14.22
N ALA A 56 13.16 -8.30 14.80
CA ALA A 56 13.20 -8.51 16.23
C ALA A 56 13.79 -9.89 16.57
N ALA A 57 14.32 -10.00 17.78
CA ALA A 57 14.67 -11.28 18.40
C ALA A 57 14.43 -11.17 19.90
N ARG A 58 13.68 -12.10 20.45
CA ARG A 58 13.39 -12.18 21.88
C ARG A 58 13.50 -13.61 22.37
N ARG A 59 13.94 -13.79 23.61
CA ARG A 59 13.93 -15.09 24.26
C ARG A 59 12.58 -15.29 24.92
N LEU A 60 11.96 -16.44 24.68
CA LEU A 60 10.67 -16.80 25.27
C LEU A 60 10.78 -18.18 25.90
N PRO A 61 10.21 -18.38 27.09
CA PRO A 61 10.03 -19.72 27.64
C PRO A 61 8.94 -20.43 26.80
N VAL A 62 9.26 -21.61 26.30
CA VAL A 62 8.33 -22.50 25.59
C VAL A 62 8.23 -23.78 26.40
N LYS A 63 6.99 -24.22 26.68
CA LYS A 63 6.73 -25.51 27.31
C LYS A 63 6.86 -26.63 26.29
N ASN A 64 7.71 -27.61 26.62
CA ASN A 64 7.79 -28.85 25.88
C ASN A 64 6.55 -29.73 26.16
N GLU A 65 6.38 -30.79 25.38
CA GLU A 65 5.30 -31.76 25.56
C GLU A 65 5.34 -32.48 26.93
N ASP A 66 6.52 -32.60 27.53
CA ASP A 66 6.79 -33.17 28.86
C ASP A 66 6.53 -32.18 30.02
N GLY A 67 6.09 -30.95 29.72
CA GLY A 67 5.81 -29.90 30.70
C GLY A 67 7.04 -29.11 31.18
N THR A 68 8.24 -29.44 30.73
CA THR A 68 9.46 -28.68 31.03
C THR A 68 9.51 -27.38 30.25
N GLU A 69 10.03 -26.31 30.87
CA GLU A 69 10.21 -25.02 30.18
C GLU A 69 11.61 -24.94 29.56
N LYS A 70 11.66 -24.66 28.29
CA LYS A 70 12.89 -24.41 27.54
C LYS A 70 12.90 -22.98 27.02
N LEU A 71 14.01 -22.25 27.23
CA LEU A 71 14.21 -20.95 26.63
C LEU A 71 14.51 -21.10 25.14
N MET A 72 13.66 -20.52 24.30
CA MET A 72 13.82 -20.52 22.84
C MET A 72 14.00 -19.09 22.33
N LEU A 73 14.65 -18.93 21.19
CA LEU A 73 14.84 -17.65 20.53
C LEU A 73 13.76 -17.47 19.44
N CYS A 74 12.80 -16.61 19.70
CA CYS A 74 11.83 -16.19 18.70
C CYS A 74 12.45 -15.06 17.85
N ARG A 75 12.55 -15.28 16.55
CA ARG A 75 13.06 -14.31 15.58
C ARG A 75 11.96 -13.90 14.64
N LYS A 76 11.77 -12.59 14.48
CA LYS A 76 10.91 -12.03 13.44
C LYS A 76 11.79 -11.49 12.32
N ARG A 77 11.57 -12.00 11.11
CA ARG A 77 12.29 -11.57 9.91
C ARG A 77 11.32 -10.98 8.89
N GLU A 78 11.74 -9.93 8.24
CA GLU A 78 11.12 -9.41 7.04
C GLU A 78 11.66 -10.22 5.84
N LEU A 79 10.77 -10.91 5.14
CA LEU A 79 11.15 -11.68 3.96
C LEU A 79 11.13 -10.82 2.71
N TYR A 80 10.05 -10.04 2.58
CA TYR A 80 9.84 -9.16 1.43
C TYR A 80 9.27 -7.83 1.88
N GLU A 81 9.72 -6.77 1.24
CA GLU A 81 8.99 -5.51 1.12
C GLU A 81 8.09 -5.60 -0.12
N VAL A 82 6.84 -5.23 0.04
CA VAL A 82 5.83 -5.26 -1.03
C VAL A 82 5.38 -3.85 -1.30
N GLU A 83 5.47 -3.44 -2.56
CA GLU A 83 5.01 -2.14 -3.03
C GLU A 83 3.89 -2.33 -4.05
N LEU A 84 2.74 -1.70 -3.79
CA LEU A 84 1.60 -1.61 -4.69
C LEU A 84 1.44 -0.16 -5.11
N THR A 85 1.56 0.10 -6.40
CA THR A 85 1.23 1.40 -6.99
C THR A 85 -0.22 1.38 -7.46
N VAL A 86 -0.94 2.45 -7.13
CA VAL A 86 -2.35 2.63 -7.49
C VAL A 86 -2.51 3.95 -8.21
N ASN A 87 -3.09 3.92 -9.39
CA ASN A 87 -3.51 5.09 -10.13
C ASN A 87 -4.96 5.39 -9.79
N ALA A 88 -5.23 6.53 -9.17
CA ALA A 88 -6.58 7.02 -8.89
C ALA A 88 -6.89 8.17 -9.84
N HIS A 89 -7.77 7.91 -10.81
CA HIS A 89 -8.25 8.87 -11.78
C HIS A 89 -9.51 9.54 -11.26
N VAL A 90 -9.42 10.82 -10.94
CA VAL A 90 -10.56 11.66 -10.52
C VAL A 90 -11.12 12.35 -11.76
N LEU A 91 -12.35 12.01 -12.12
CA LEU A 91 -13.04 12.59 -13.27
C LEU A 91 -14.13 13.52 -12.76
N ALA A 92 -14.11 14.76 -13.23
CA ALA A 92 -15.10 15.78 -12.89
C ALA A 92 -15.47 16.59 -14.14
N ASP A 93 -16.59 17.30 -14.06
CA ASP A 93 -17.04 18.23 -15.09
C ASP A 93 -16.73 19.68 -14.68
N ASP A 94 -16.49 19.94 -13.39
CA ASP A 94 -16.11 21.23 -12.85
C ASP A 94 -14.63 21.23 -12.38
N ARG A 95 -13.88 22.19 -12.91
CA ARG A 95 -12.47 22.39 -12.59
C ARG A 95 -12.27 22.92 -11.16
N ALA A 96 -13.11 23.85 -10.72
CA ALA A 96 -12.99 24.45 -9.40
C ALA A 96 -13.25 23.39 -8.32
N TRP A 97 -14.28 22.56 -8.52
CA TRP A 97 -14.54 21.41 -7.66
C TRP A 97 -13.34 20.45 -7.62
N LEU A 98 -12.75 20.10 -8.79
CA LEU A 98 -11.63 19.18 -8.86
C LEU A 98 -10.38 19.71 -8.14
N GLU A 99 -10.13 21.01 -8.21
CA GLU A 99 -9.01 21.65 -7.51
C GLU A 99 -9.19 21.57 -6.00
N ALA A 100 -10.36 21.93 -5.48
CA ALA A 100 -10.70 21.83 -4.05
C ALA A 100 -10.64 20.38 -3.56
N PHE A 101 -11.36 19.46 -4.25
CA PHE A 101 -11.35 18.04 -3.96
C PHE A 101 -9.93 17.46 -3.89
N SER A 102 -9.05 17.91 -4.77
CA SER A 102 -7.68 17.37 -4.85
C SER A 102 -6.87 17.66 -3.59
N VAL A 103 -7.02 18.85 -3.03
CA VAL A 103 -6.35 19.26 -1.78
C VAL A 103 -6.90 18.47 -0.61
N ASP A 104 -8.23 18.39 -0.52
CA ASP A 104 -8.92 17.69 0.56
C ASP A 104 -8.67 16.19 0.51
N PHE A 105 -8.66 15.59 -0.69
CA PHE A 105 -8.34 14.17 -0.89
C PHE A 105 -6.94 13.80 -0.41
N VAL A 106 -5.92 14.58 -0.80
CA VAL A 106 -4.54 14.31 -0.36
C VAL A 106 -4.40 14.54 1.15
N THR A 107 -5.07 15.53 1.70
CA THR A 107 -5.06 15.82 3.14
C THR A 107 -5.75 14.72 3.95
N ALA A 108 -6.81 14.12 3.42
CA ALA A 108 -7.55 13.04 4.05
C ALA A 108 -6.83 11.67 3.99
N LEU A 109 -5.79 11.53 3.12
CA LEU A 109 -5.02 10.29 3.05
C LEU A 109 -4.21 10.07 4.33
N PRO A 110 -4.35 8.91 5.00
CA PRO A 110 -3.54 8.61 6.18
C PRO A 110 -2.09 8.35 5.80
N ARG A 111 -1.16 8.55 6.72
CA ARG A 111 0.25 8.17 6.54
C ARG A 111 0.46 6.65 6.42
N GLY A 112 -0.51 5.88 6.88
CA GLY A 112 -0.54 4.43 6.86
C GLY A 112 -1.61 3.89 7.80
N GLY A 113 -1.73 2.57 7.85
CA GLY A 113 -2.67 1.86 8.70
C GLY A 113 -2.38 0.37 8.74
N ASN A 114 -3.10 -0.35 9.58
CA ASN A 114 -3.00 -1.81 9.63
C ASN A 114 -3.99 -2.43 8.64
N ASP A 115 -3.53 -3.46 7.91
CA ASP A 115 -4.41 -4.32 7.13
C ASP A 115 -5.23 -5.27 8.04
N SER A 116 -6.10 -6.08 7.44
CA SER A 116 -6.92 -7.07 8.16
C SER A 116 -6.10 -8.13 8.91
N ARG A 117 -4.81 -8.26 8.63
CA ARG A 117 -3.85 -9.16 9.29
C ARG A 117 -2.99 -8.47 10.34
N GLY A 118 -3.23 -7.17 10.60
CA GLY A 118 -2.45 -6.37 11.54
C GLY A 118 -1.09 -5.91 11.01
N ASN A 119 -0.79 -6.07 9.72
CA ASN A 119 0.45 -5.57 9.14
C ASN A 119 0.32 -4.09 8.81
N TRP A 120 1.33 -3.32 9.19
CA TRP A 120 1.36 -1.90 8.88
C TRP A 120 1.66 -1.66 7.40
N ILE A 121 0.77 -0.92 6.73
CA ILE A 121 0.91 -0.47 5.35
C ILE A 121 1.10 1.04 5.36
N LYS A 122 2.22 1.49 4.79
CA LYS A 122 2.52 2.92 4.59
C LYS A 122 1.85 3.41 3.32
N VAL A 123 1.25 4.59 3.38
CA VAL A 123 0.59 5.26 2.26
C VAL A 123 1.37 6.51 1.87
N ARG A 124 1.57 6.71 0.57
CA ARG A 124 2.20 7.91 0.02
C ARG A 124 1.50 8.34 -1.25
N ALA A 125 1.18 9.62 -1.37
CA ALA A 125 0.88 10.25 -2.64
C ALA A 125 2.22 10.67 -3.28
N GLN A 126 2.53 10.09 -4.46
CA GLN A 126 3.81 10.36 -5.14
C GLN A 126 3.69 11.50 -6.13
N LYS A 127 2.62 11.50 -6.92
CA LYS A 127 2.44 12.41 -8.03
C LYS A 127 0.96 12.71 -8.26
N ALA A 128 0.67 13.93 -8.62
CA ALA A 128 -0.63 14.33 -9.15
C ALA A 128 -0.42 15.01 -10.51
N THR A 129 -1.14 14.54 -11.53
CA THR A 129 -1.06 15.10 -12.87
C THR A 129 -2.44 15.52 -13.32
N PHE A 130 -2.56 16.75 -13.80
CA PHE A 130 -3.79 17.27 -14.37
C PHE A 130 -3.80 17.00 -15.88
N SER A 131 -4.91 16.51 -16.42
CA SER A 131 -5.12 16.40 -17.85
C SER A 131 -6.49 16.94 -18.22
N ARG A 132 -6.54 17.63 -19.35
CA ARG A 132 -7.75 18.07 -20.01
C ARG A 132 -8.01 17.16 -21.19
N ALA A 133 -9.28 16.81 -21.45
CA ALA A 133 -9.62 16.12 -22.68
C ALA A 133 -9.25 17.03 -23.87
N PRO A 134 -8.63 16.49 -24.92
CA PRO A 134 -8.32 17.27 -26.09
C PRO A 134 -9.61 17.76 -26.76
N ASP A 135 -9.58 18.98 -27.26
CA ASP A 135 -10.69 19.56 -28.02
C ASP A 135 -10.90 18.71 -29.31
N LYS A 136 -12.15 18.41 -29.61
CA LYS A 136 -12.50 17.63 -30.79
C LYS A 136 -12.60 18.59 -31.98
N ARG A 137 -11.79 18.39 -33.02
CA ARG A 137 -11.95 19.12 -34.28
C ARG A 137 -12.99 18.40 -35.13
N VAL A 138 -14.01 19.13 -35.57
CA VAL A 138 -14.98 18.67 -36.54
C VAL A 138 -14.93 19.66 -37.73
N GLY A 139 -14.17 19.29 -38.80
CA GLY A 139 -13.84 20.20 -39.88
C GLY A 139 -12.90 21.31 -39.43
N ASP A 140 -13.17 22.55 -39.86
CA ASP A 140 -12.38 23.73 -39.46
C ASP A 140 -12.84 24.34 -38.13
N GLU A 141 -13.93 23.88 -37.55
CA GLU A 141 -14.44 24.36 -36.27
C GLU A 141 -13.84 23.57 -35.10
N VAL A 142 -13.26 24.27 -34.15
CA VAL A 142 -12.85 23.74 -32.86
C VAL A 142 -14.09 23.73 -31.97
N ILE A 143 -14.77 22.60 -31.87
CA ILE A 143 -15.82 22.44 -30.90
C ILE A 143 -15.14 22.18 -29.55
N GLU A 144 -15.24 23.12 -28.62
CA GLU A 144 -14.91 22.86 -27.21
C GLU A 144 -15.83 21.76 -26.68
N VAL A 145 -15.37 20.51 -26.84
CA VAL A 145 -16.08 19.38 -26.27
C VAL A 145 -15.85 19.42 -24.77
N PHE A 146 -16.76 20.08 -24.10
CA PHE A 146 -16.99 20.10 -22.66
C PHE A 146 -15.72 19.93 -21.81
N THR A 147 -15.54 20.78 -20.86
CA THR A 147 -14.52 20.89 -19.83
C THR A 147 -14.41 19.63 -18.95
N ARG A 148 -14.29 18.45 -19.56
CA ARG A 148 -13.99 17.22 -18.83
C ARG A 148 -12.58 17.30 -18.30
N VAL A 149 -12.48 17.52 -17.01
CA VAL A 149 -11.20 17.59 -16.31
C VAL A 149 -10.93 16.27 -15.61
N ASN A 150 -9.68 15.84 -15.70
CA ASN A 150 -9.22 14.62 -15.05
C ASN A 150 -7.95 14.92 -14.26
N ARG A 151 -7.87 14.38 -13.07
CA ARG A 151 -6.66 14.42 -12.26
C ARG A 151 -6.24 13.02 -11.87
N LEU A 152 -5.03 12.64 -12.25
CA LEU A 152 -4.43 11.36 -11.90
C LEU A 152 -3.60 11.53 -10.64
N PHE A 153 -3.92 10.78 -9.60
CA PHE A 153 -3.08 10.60 -8.43
C PHE A 153 -2.37 9.25 -8.51
N VAL A 154 -1.05 9.26 -8.37
CA VAL A 154 -0.25 8.05 -8.22
C VAL A 154 0.03 7.86 -6.74
N LEU A 155 -0.57 6.82 -6.18
CA LEU A 155 -0.46 6.46 -4.77
C LEU A 155 0.39 5.20 -4.62
N THR A 156 1.22 5.15 -3.59
CA THR A 156 2.03 3.97 -3.28
C THR A 156 1.70 3.45 -1.90
N PHE A 157 1.43 2.16 -1.84
CA PHE A 157 1.18 1.40 -0.62
C PHE A 157 2.35 0.46 -0.40
N THR A 158 3.06 0.62 0.72
CA THR A 158 4.24 -0.19 1.05
C THR A 158 3.97 -1.00 2.31
N GLY A 159 4.02 -2.31 2.18
CA GLY A 159 3.84 -3.26 3.28
C GLY A 159 5.02 -4.23 3.39
N ARG A 160 4.93 -5.15 4.37
CA ARG A 160 5.99 -6.14 4.63
C ARG A 160 5.40 -7.52 4.79
N ILE A 161 6.05 -8.53 4.20
CA ILE A 161 5.80 -9.92 4.51
C ILE A 161 6.83 -10.36 5.53
N THR A 162 6.34 -10.73 6.73
CA THR A 162 7.20 -11.15 7.84
C THR A 162 6.97 -12.62 8.17
N ARG A 163 8.01 -13.27 8.69
CA ARG A 163 7.95 -14.63 9.24
C ARG A 163 8.51 -14.63 10.65
N GLU A 164 7.80 -15.30 11.55
CA GLU A 164 8.30 -15.60 12.88
C GLU A 164 8.82 -17.04 12.90
N GLU A 165 10.02 -17.21 13.45
CA GLU A 165 10.70 -18.50 13.58
C GLU A 165 11.15 -18.65 15.02
N THR A 166 10.82 -19.80 15.61
CA THR A 166 11.32 -20.16 16.95
C THR A 166 12.44 -21.17 16.76
N VAL A 167 13.62 -20.85 17.26
CA VAL A 167 14.81 -21.69 17.16
C VAL A 167 15.40 -21.94 18.53
N ASP A 168 16.03 -23.10 18.69
CA ASP A 168 16.75 -23.42 19.90
C ASP A 168 17.87 -22.42 20.17
N LEU A 169 18.06 -22.06 21.43
CA LEU A 169 19.25 -21.32 21.84
C LEU A 169 20.46 -22.27 21.70
N ILE A 170 21.44 -21.86 20.91
CA ILE A 170 22.73 -22.54 20.87
C ILE A 170 23.35 -22.40 22.26
N PRO A 171 23.64 -23.51 22.97
CA PRO A 171 24.34 -23.42 24.24
C PRO A 171 25.69 -22.73 24.01
N SER A 172 26.13 -21.95 24.98
CA SER A 172 27.43 -21.30 24.91
C SER A 172 28.54 -22.34 24.72
N LEU A 173 29.24 -22.29 23.60
CA LEU A 173 30.41 -23.11 23.36
C LEU A 173 31.59 -22.50 24.18
N THR A 174 31.98 -23.18 25.23
CA THR A 174 33.22 -22.86 25.93
C THR A 174 34.37 -23.54 25.18
N ILE A 175 35.07 -22.78 24.35
CA ILE A 175 36.29 -23.26 23.70
C ILE A 175 37.41 -23.14 24.76
N LYS A 176 37.89 -24.29 25.28
CA LYS A 176 39.12 -24.34 26.07
C LYS A 176 40.29 -24.50 25.08
N PRO A 177 41.14 -23.48 24.89
CA PRO A 177 42.30 -23.64 24.03
C PRO A 177 43.28 -24.64 24.72
N THR A 178 43.52 -25.76 24.07
CA THR A 178 44.57 -26.68 24.49
C THR A 178 45.83 -26.32 23.70
N PHE A 179 46.79 -25.74 24.33
CA PHE A 179 48.11 -25.49 23.74
C PHE A 179 48.90 -26.76 23.85
N ILE A 180 49.19 -27.43 22.74
CA ILE A 180 50.15 -28.52 22.67
C ILE A 180 51.51 -27.85 22.50
N ILE A 181 52.32 -27.80 23.58
CA ILE A 181 53.74 -27.43 23.49
C ILE A 181 54.45 -28.73 23.04
N GLN A 182 54.89 -28.76 21.79
CA GLN A 182 55.80 -29.80 21.35
C GLN A 182 57.21 -29.51 21.87
N PRO A 183 57.94 -30.50 22.41
CA PRO A 183 59.29 -30.33 22.90
C PRO A 183 60.29 -30.04 21.80
#